data_0d103877fa01e2e05b9318ecd4d43d94
#
_entry.id   0d103877fa01e2e05b9318ecd4d43d94
#
_cell.length_a   1.000
_cell.length_b   1.000
_cell.length_c   1.000
_cell.angle_alpha   90.00
_cell.angle_beta   90.00
_cell.angle_gamma   90.00
#
_symmetry.space_group_name_H-M   'P 1'
#
loop_
_entity.id
_entity.type
_entity.pdbx_description
1 polymer ?
#
loop_
_entity_poly.entity_id
_entity_poly.type
_entity_poly.pdbx_seq_one_letter_code
_entity_poly.pdbx_strand_id
1 'polypeptide(L)'
;VADRKSFRPWFEEIEESNPLKYEGYEEKLSEAREKSGVKEAVTVGECEIYGEKAVIGICESKFMMGSMGHVVGEKVTQAIEKATELRLPVFLFCCSGGARMQEGIVSLMQMAKTSAAIKRHGEAGLLYATILTDPTTGGVTASFAMLGDVIMAEPGALIGFAGPRVIKQTLGQRLPDGFQ
;
A
#
# COMPACT_ATOMS: atom_id res chain seq x y z
N VAL A 1 10.46 -12.13 -6.96
CA VAL A 1 11.22 -10.92 -7.37
C VAL A 1 12.52 -10.82 -6.57
N ALA A 2 12.44 -10.87 -5.22
CA ALA A 2 13.62 -10.83 -4.37
C ALA A 2 14.46 -12.12 -4.49
N ASP A 3 15.77 -11.98 -4.40
CA ASP A 3 16.69 -13.10 -4.40
C ASP A 3 16.46 -14.00 -3.18
N ARG A 4 16.69 -15.29 -3.34
CA ARG A 4 16.38 -16.29 -2.32
C ARG A 4 17.09 -15.96 -1.00
N LYS A 5 16.31 -15.84 0.11
CA LYS A 5 16.78 -15.53 1.46
C LYS A 5 17.40 -14.13 1.65
N SER A 6 17.25 -13.22 0.71
CA SER A 6 17.77 -11.84 0.84
C SER A 6 16.84 -10.92 1.62
N PHE A 7 15.53 -11.23 1.68
CA PHE A 7 14.56 -10.34 2.32
C PHE A 7 14.76 -10.24 3.83
N ARG A 8 14.82 -9.00 4.31
CA ARG A 8 14.92 -8.61 5.73
C ARG A 8 13.79 -7.66 6.06
N PRO A 9 12.79 -8.08 6.83
CA PRO A 9 11.64 -7.23 7.16
C PRO A 9 12.06 -6.06 8.04
N TRP A 10 11.38 -4.92 7.85
CA TRP A 10 11.53 -3.70 8.63
C TRP A 10 10.24 -3.33 9.33
N PHE A 11 10.34 -2.64 10.48
CA PHE A 11 9.22 -2.04 11.19
C PHE A 11 8.13 -3.05 11.60
N GLU A 12 8.54 -4.26 11.98
CA GLU A 12 7.61 -5.28 12.48
C GLU A 12 7.07 -4.98 13.88
N GLU A 13 7.73 -4.06 14.59
CA GLU A 13 7.38 -3.57 15.93
C GLU A 13 6.27 -2.52 15.91
N ILE A 14 5.96 -1.92 14.75
CA ILE A 14 4.87 -0.95 14.66
C ILE A 14 3.54 -1.69 14.85
N GLU A 15 2.91 -1.41 15.98
CA GLU A 15 1.66 -2.01 16.37
C GLU A 15 0.46 -1.16 15.98
N GLU A 16 -0.63 -1.85 15.74
CA GLU A 16 -1.90 -1.21 15.44
C GLU A 16 -2.54 -0.64 16.70
N SER A 17 -3.27 0.43 16.49
CA SER A 17 -4.16 1.00 17.48
C SER A 17 -5.53 1.25 16.85
N ASN A 18 -6.53 1.42 17.69
CA ASN A 18 -7.85 1.87 17.30
C ASN A 18 -7.97 3.39 17.56
N PRO A 19 -7.47 4.26 16.66
CA PRO A 19 -7.29 5.68 16.95
C PRO A 19 -8.61 6.42 17.17
N LEU A 20 -9.70 5.91 16.61
CA LEU A 20 -11.04 6.49 16.73
C LEU A 20 -11.95 5.71 17.68
N LYS A 21 -11.44 4.67 18.34
CA LYS A 21 -12.24 3.77 19.19
C LYS A 21 -13.46 3.22 18.45
N TYR A 22 -13.25 2.84 17.17
CA TYR A 22 -14.31 2.30 16.33
C TYR A 22 -14.71 0.93 16.87
N GLU A 23 -16.01 0.75 17.14
CA GLU A 23 -16.57 -0.49 17.69
C GLU A 23 -16.32 -1.69 16.78
N GLY A 24 -15.85 -2.81 17.36
CA GLY A 24 -15.59 -4.05 16.62
C GLY A 24 -14.36 -3.98 15.69
N TYR A 25 -13.52 -2.94 15.77
CA TYR A 25 -12.35 -2.84 14.89
C TYR A 25 -11.22 -3.77 15.33
N GLU A 26 -11.00 -3.91 16.62
CA GLU A 26 -9.96 -4.79 17.18
C GLU A 26 -10.22 -6.25 16.85
N GLU A 27 -11.48 -6.69 16.92
CA GLU A 27 -11.90 -8.03 16.50
C GLU A 27 -11.63 -8.25 15.00
N LYS A 28 -11.98 -7.28 14.15
CA LYS A 28 -11.72 -7.35 12.71
C LYS A 28 -10.23 -7.41 12.38
N LEU A 29 -9.39 -6.72 13.13
CA LEU A 29 -7.94 -6.80 12.99
C LEU A 29 -7.42 -8.18 13.36
N SER A 30 -7.92 -8.75 14.46
CA SER A 30 -7.57 -10.12 14.88
C SER A 30 -7.96 -11.16 13.83
N GLU A 31 -9.19 -11.11 13.32
CA GLU A 31 -9.66 -11.96 12.24
C GLU A 31 -8.84 -11.81 10.95
N ALA A 32 -8.47 -10.57 10.62
CA ALA A 32 -7.65 -10.29 9.45
C ALA A 32 -6.24 -10.90 9.55
N ARG A 33 -5.62 -10.84 10.74
CA ARG A 33 -4.33 -11.48 11.02
C ARG A 33 -4.42 -13.00 10.90
N GLU A 34 -5.42 -13.60 11.48
CA GLU A 34 -5.64 -15.04 11.42
C GLU A 34 -5.83 -15.52 9.96
N LYS A 35 -6.65 -14.79 9.20
CA LYS A 35 -6.96 -15.11 7.80
C LYS A 35 -5.79 -14.91 6.85
N SER A 36 -5.00 -13.87 7.04
CA SER A 36 -3.91 -13.49 6.12
C SER A 36 -2.56 -14.09 6.50
N GLY A 37 -2.34 -14.37 7.79
CA GLY A 37 -1.05 -14.81 8.32
C GLY A 37 -0.02 -13.68 8.44
N VAL A 38 -0.41 -12.42 8.20
CA VAL A 38 0.46 -11.24 8.34
C VAL A 38 0.00 -10.33 9.46
N LYS A 39 0.89 -9.51 9.98
CA LYS A 39 0.58 -8.58 11.09
C LYS A 39 -0.25 -7.38 10.61
N GLU A 40 -0.05 -6.92 9.36
CA GLU A 40 -0.73 -5.78 8.76
C GLU A 40 -0.79 -5.93 7.23
N ALA A 41 -1.61 -5.12 6.57
CA ALA A 41 -1.87 -5.14 5.13
C ALA A 41 -0.65 -4.77 4.26
N VAL A 42 0.50 -4.45 4.83
CA VAL A 42 1.76 -4.26 4.12
C VAL A 42 2.93 -4.86 4.88
N THR A 43 3.80 -5.53 4.16
CA THR A 43 5.13 -5.93 4.64
C THR A 43 6.17 -5.17 3.84
N VAL A 44 7.14 -4.55 4.53
CA VAL A 44 8.23 -3.78 3.91
C VAL A 44 9.58 -4.27 4.41
N GLY A 45 10.62 -4.11 3.60
CA GLY A 45 11.96 -4.51 4.00
C GLY A 45 13.00 -4.32 2.91
N GLU A 46 14.26 -4.56 3.26
CA GLU A 46 15.38 -4.61 2.34
C GLU A 46 15.46 -6.00 1.69
N CYS A 47 15.84 -6.04 0.44
CA CYS A 47 16.16 -7.29 -0.26
C CYS A 47 17.24 -7.06 -1.32
N GLU A 48 17.65 -8.14 -1.96
CA GLU A 48 18.45 -8.09 -3.19
C GLU A 48 17.59 -8.53 -4.37
N ILE A 49 17.79 -7.89 -5.51
CA ILE A 49 17.16 -8.23 -6.79
C ILE A 49 18.30 -8.36 -7.81
N TYR A 50 18.60 -9.58 -8.27
CA TYR A 50 19.78 -9.88 -9.09
C TYR A 50 21.10 -9.41 -8.46
N GLY A 51 21.23 -9.55 -7.14
CA GLY A 51 22.40 -9.13 -6.37
C GLY A 51 22.47 -7.62 -6.03
N GLU A 52 21.55 -6.81 -6.54
CA GLU A 52 21.49 -5.38 -6.26
C GLU A 52 20.54 -5.09 -5.10
N LYS A 53 20.98 -4.26 -4.16
CA LYS A 53 20.16 -3.90 -2.99
C LYS A 53 18.97 -3.04 -3.37
N ALA A 54 17.81 -3.34 -2.81
CA ALA A 54 16.57 -2.61 -3.00
C ALA A 54 15.70 -2.66 -1.75
N VAL A 55 14.75 -1.76 -1.67
CA VAL A 55 13.66 -1.83 -0.69
C VAL A 55 12.40 -2.29 -1.41
N ILE A 56 11.72 -3.26 -0.83
CA ILE A 56 10.47 -3.80 -1.36
C ILE A 56 9.35 -3.63 -0.34
N GLY A 57 8.16 -3.28 -0.82
CA GLY A 57 6.93 -3.32 -0.06
C GLY A 57 5.89 -4.15 -0.79
N ILE A 58 5.15 -4.96 -0.06
CA ILE A 58 4.13 -5.87 -0.61
C ILE A 58 2.85 -5.71 0.18
N CYS A 59 1.78 -5.26 -0.49
CA CYS A 59 0.45 -5.21 0.10
C CYS A 59 -0.21 -6.60 0.12
N GLU A 60 -1.01 -6.87 1.16
CA GLU A 60 -1.73 -8.12 1.35
C GLU A 60 -3.25 -7.90 1.30
N SER A 61 -3.88 -8.34 0.23
CA SER A 61 -5.33 -8.16 0.02
C SER A 61 -6.20 -8.94 1.01
N LYS A 62 -5.71 -10.06 1.55
CA LYS A 62 -6.45 -10.85 2.54
C LYS A 62 -6.57 -10.13 3.88
N PHE A 63 -5.67 -9.19 4.16
CA PHE A 63 -5.76 -8.35 5.34
C PHE A 63 -6.66 -7.14 5.04
N MET A 64 -7.93 -7.20 5.42
CA MET A 64 -8.93 -6.12 5.23
C MET A 64 -8.92 -5.51 3.83
N MET A 65 -8.82 -6.34 2.78
CA MET A 65 -8.70 -5.93 1.38
C MET A 65 -7.48 -5.05 1.08
N GLY A 66 -6.38 -5.20 1.81
CA GLY A 66 -5.19 -4.36 1.63
C GLY A 66 -5.40 -2.89 1.98
N SER A 67 -6.43 -2.56 2.76
CA SER A 67 -6.79 -1.16 3.05
C SER A 67 -5.70 -0.44 3.86
N MET A 68 -5.44 0.81 3.47
CA MET A 68 -4.44 1.67 4.11
C MET A 68 -4.99 2.27 5.40
N GLY A 69 -4.56 1.76 6.54
CA GLY A 69 -4.66 2.39 7.85
C GLY A 69 -3.39 3.15 8.22
N HIS A 70 -3.33 3.68 9.44
CA HIS A 70 -2.17 4.45 9.92
C HIS A 70 -0.88 3.62 9.94
N VAL A 71 -0.94 2.33 10.31
CA VAL A 71 0.23 1.45 10.32
C VAL A 71 0.75 1.19 8.92
N VAL A 72 -0.14 0.97 7.93
CA VAL A 72 0.27 0.85 6.52
C VAL A 72 0.97 2.11 6.05
N GLY A 73 0.36 3.28 6.29
CA GLY A 73 0.94 4.55 5.91
C GLY A 73 2.27 4.83 6.60
N GLU A 74 2.39 4.48 7.89
CA GLU A 74 3.64 4.60 8.66
C GLU A 74 4.75 3.71 8.08
N LYS A 75 4.48 2.42 7.89
CA LYS A 75 5.45 1.47 7.33
C LYS A 75 5.93 1.87 5.93
N VAL A 76 5.01 2.27 5.05
CA VAL A 76 5.36 2.74 3.71
C VAL A 76 6.21 4.00 3.79
N THR A 77 5.83 4.97 4.61
CA THR A 77 6.58 6.22 4.81
C THR A 77 7.99 5.94 5.32
N GLN A 78 8.11 5.22 6.43
CA GLN A 78 9.42 4.92 7.03
C GLN A 78 10.30 4.07 6.11
N ALA A 79 9.72 3.15 5.35
CA ALA A 79 10.47 2.36 4.37
C ALA A 79 11.07 3.24 3.27
N ILE A 80 10.30 4.20 2.75
CA ILE A 80 10.77 5.16 1.73
C ILE A 80 11.83 6.11 2.32
N GLU A 81 11.61 6.63 3.52
CA GLU A 81 12.57 7.51 4.20
C GLU A 81 13.90 6.80 4.45
N LYS A 82 13.85 5.57 5.00
CA LYS A 82 15.04 4.74 5.22
C LYS A 82 15.73 4.36 3.91
N ALA A 83 14.96 4.04 2.85
CA ALA A 83 15.50 3.81 1.52
C ALA A 83 16.24 5.06 0.99
N THR A 84 15.69 6.25 1.24
CA THR A 84 16.31 7.53 0.86
C THR A 84 17.65 7.74 1.58
N GLU A 85 17.70 7.48 2.89
CA GLU A 85 18.92 7.55 3.69
C GLU A 85 20.00 6.57 3.19
N LEU A 86 19.60 5.34 2.87
CA LEU A 86 20.47 4.28 2.35
C LEU A 86 20.77 4.41 0.85
N ARG A 87 20.16 5.36 0.16
CA ARG A 87 20.24 5.59 -1.29
C ARG A 87 19.86 4.35 -2.11
N LEU A 88 18.80 3.67 -1.71
CA LEU A 88 18.29 2.46 -2.36
C LEU A 88 17.01 2.74 -3.16
N PRO A 89 16.78 2.05 -4.30
CA PRO A 89 15.51 2.11 -5.01
C PRO A 89 14.40 1.44 -4.20
N VAL A 90 13.16 1.88 -4.42
CA VAL A 90 11.97 1.32 -3.79
C VAL A 90 11.05 0.70 -4.83
N PHE A 91 10.62 -0.53 -4.59
CA PHE A 91 9.62 -1.25 -5.40
C PHE A 91 8.41 -1.58 -4.53
N LEU A 92 7.22 -1.08 -4.87
CA LEU A 92 6.01 -1.30 -4.09
C LEU A 92 4.95 -2.05 -4.88
N PHE A 93 4.61 -3.25 -4.43
CA PHE A 93 3.52 -4.07 -4.96
C PHE A 93 2.22 -3.65 -4.28
N CYS A 94 1.37 -2.95 -5.03
CA CYS A 94 0.14 -2.36 -4.53
C CYS A 94 -1.05 -3.29 -4.75
N CYS A 95 -1.78 -3.57 -3.68
CA CYS A 95 -3.06 -4.26 -3.74
C CYS A 95 -3.94 -3.70 -2.62
N SER A 96 -5.00 -2.96 -2.97
CA SER A 96 -5.79 -2.29 -1.94
C SER A 96 -7.19 -1.89 -2.39
N GLY A 97 -8.14 -2.02 -1.48
CA GLY A 97 -9.48 -1.43 -1.59
C GLY A 97 -9.53 0.08 -1.27
N GLY A 98 -8.43 0.70 -0.85
CA GLY A 98 -8.34 2.13 -0.54
C GLY A 98 -8.05 2.46 0.93
N ALA A 99 -8.46 3.64 1.40
CA ALA A 99 -8.28 4.06 2.79
C ALA A 99 -9.17 3.24 3.74
N ARG A 100 -8.65 2.89 4.91
CA ARG A 100 -9.33 2.07 5.93
C ARG A 100 -10.42 2.87 6.64
N MET A 101 -11.68 2.51 6.40
CA MET A 101 -12.83 3.26 6.89
C MET A 101 -12.89 3.37 8.42
N GLN A 102 -12.48 2.33 9.14
CA GLN A 102 -12.50 2.28 10.61
C GLN A 102 -11.58 3.32 11.26
N GLU A 103 -10.59 3.80 10.53
CA GLU A 103 -9.66 4.82 10.99
C GLU A 103 -10.00 6.24 10.46
N GLY A 104 -11.06 6.38 9.69
CA GLY A 104 -11.61 7.66 9.25
C GLY A 104 -10.56 8.62 8.69
N ILE A 105 -10.50 9.84 9.24
CA ILE A 105 -9.57 10.87 8.80
C ILE A 105 -8.09 10.48 8.98
N VAL A 106 -7.77 9.63 9.95
CA VAL A 106 -6.40 9.18 10.20
C VAL A 106 -5.87 8.39 9.00
N SER A 107 -6.70 7.51 8.40
CA SER A 107 -6.34 6.78 7.19
C SER A 107 -6.20 7.71 5.97
N LEU A 108 -7.02 8.74 5.84
CA LEU A 108 -6.91 9.72 4.75
C LEU A 108 -5.61 10.52 4.84
N MET A 109 -5.17 10.89 6.03
CA MET A 109 -3.90 11.61 6.23
C MET A 109 -2.67 10.81 5.82
N GLN A 110 -2.76 9.47 5.75
CA GLN A 110 -1.68 8.63 5.26
C GLN A 110 -1.37 8.89 3.77
N MET A 111 -2.35 9.33 2.98
CA MET A 111 -2.14 9.70 1.59
C MET A 111 -1.13 10.85 1.48
N ALA A 112 -1.32 11.92 2.25
CA ALA A 112 -0.41 13.06 2.27
C ALA A 112 0.98 12.66 2.79
N LYS A 113 1.02 11.85 3.84
CA LYS A 113 2.26 11.39 4.48
C LYS A 113 3.14 10.57 3.54
N THR A 114 2.57 9.56 2.90
CA THR A 114 3.29 8.72 1.94
C THR A 114 3.74 9.52 0.71
N SER A 115 2.88 10.40 0.18
CA SER A 115 3.22 11.27 -0.96
C SER A 115 4.40 12.21 -0.64
N ALA A 116 4.46 12.76 0.57
CA ALA A 116 5.58 13.60 1.00
C ALA A 116 6.91 12.82 1.08
N ALA A 117 6.88 11.57 1.54
CA ALA A 117 8.07 10.72 1.56
C ALA A 117 8.57 10.39 0.14
N ILE A 118 7.64 10.03 -0.76
CA ILE A 118 7.96 9.76 -2.18
C ILE A 118 8.57 10.99 -2.84
N LYS A 119 8.00 12.18 -2.61
CA LYS A 119 8.56 13.42 -3.14
C LYS A 119 10.02 13.62 -2.71
N ARG A 120 10.34 13.46 -1.42
CA ARG A 120 11.72 13.57 -0.91
C ARG A 120 12.65 12.52 -1.52
N HIS A 121 12.16 11.31 -1.73
CA HIS A 121 12.90 10.22 -2.38
C HIS A 121 13.27 10.58 -3.83
N GLY A 122 12.32 11.10 -4.60
CA GLY A 122 12.54 11.59 -5.97
C GLY A 122 13.48 12.80 -6.02
N GLU A 123 13.37 13.76 -5.08
CA GLU A 123 14.29 14.90 -4.96
C GLU A 123 15.74 14.46 -4.64
N ALA A 124 15.92 13.31 -3.99
CA ALA A 124 17.22 12.68 -3.79
C ALA A 124 17.76 11.94 -5.04
N GLY A 125 17.01 11.93 -6.15
CA GLY A 125 17.37 11.27 -7.40
C GLY A 125 17.29 9.75 -7.34
N LEU A 126 16.37 9.20 -6.55
CA LEU A 126 16.21 7.77 -6.31
C LEU A 126 14.93 7.23 -6.95
N LEU A 127 15.00 6.02 -7.47
CA LEU A 127 13.89 5.36 -8.17
C LEU A 127 12.81 4.90 -7.19
N TYR A 128 11.57 5.27 -7.46
CA TYR A 128 10.36 4.72 -6.87
C TYR A 128 9.52 4.06 -7.95
N ALA A 129 9.38 2.75 -7.92
CA ALA A 129 8.59 1.99 -8.88
C ALA A 129 7.42 1.29 -8.22
N THR A 130 6.26 1.29 -8.87
CA THR A 130 5.05 0.62 -8.37
C THR A 130 4.56 -0.45 -9.31
N ILE A 131 4.06 -1.54 -8.74
CA ILE A 131 3.43 -2.64 -9.45
C ILE A 131 2.00 -2.74 -8.93
N LEU A 132 1.04 -2.36 -9.76
CA LEU A 132 -0.38 -2.33 -9.42
C LEU A 132 -0.99 -3.70 -9.69
N THR A 133 -1.46 -4.37 -8.64
CA THR A 133 -2.13 -5.67 -8.75
C THR A 133 -3.63 -5.55 -8.43
N ASP A 134 -4.37 -6.62 -8.61
CA ASP A 134 -5.84 -6.63 -8.45
C ASP A 134 -6.30 -6.77 -7.00
N PRO A 135 -7.14 -5.86 -6.49
CA PRO A 135 -7.47 -4.53 -6.99
C PRO A 135 -6.51 -3.46 -6.45
N THR A 136 -6.33 -2.35 -7.16
CA THR A 136 -5.66 -1.15 -6.62
C THR A 136 -6.61 0.04 -6.81
N THR A 137 -7.28 0.47 -5.72
CA THR A 137 -8.35 1.47 -5.78
C THR A 137 -8.28 2.49 -4.65
N GLY A 138 -9.12 3.51 -4.73
CA GLY A 138 -9.39 4.49 -3.69
C GLY A 138 -8.19 5.34 -3.29
N GLY A 139 -8.03 5.55 -1.99
CA GLY A 139 -6.95 6.39 -1.43
C GLY A 139 -5.55 5.88 -1.73
N VAL A 140 -5.36 4.57 -1.95
CA VAL A 140 -4.07 3.99 -2.33
C VAL A 140 -3.72 4.39 -3.77
N THR A 141 -4.67 4.27 -4.71
CA THR A 141 -4.48 4.78 -6.07
C THR A 141 -4.19 6.29 -6.08
N ALA A 142 -4.95 7.06 -5.31
CA ALA A 142 -4.79 8.51 -5.23
C ALA A 142 -3.55 8.97 -4.43
N SER A 143 -2.67 8.05 -4.04
CA SER A 143 -1.42 8.35 -3.31
C SER A 143 -0.26 7.49 -3.81
N PHE A 144 0.32 6.69 -2.96
CA PHE A 144 1.58 6.00 -3.22
C PHE A 144 1.57 5.06 -4.44
N ALA A 145 0.41 4.53 -4.86
CA ALA A 145 0.36 3.61 -6.00
C ALA A 145 0.61 4.31 -7.35
N MET A 146 0.13 5.54 -7.52
CA MET A 146 0.23 6.29 -8.79
C MET A 146 1.32 7.37 -8.82
N LEU A 147 2.22 7.36 -7.85
CA LEU A 147 3.33 8.31 -7.75
C LEU A 147 4.70 7.70 -8.13
N GLY A 148 4.69 6.53 -8.75
CA GLY A 148 5.91 5.88 -9.24
C GLY A 148 6.54 6.62 -10.42
N ASP A 149 7.88 6.68 -10.45
CA ASP A 149 8.63 7.07 -11.66
C ASP A 149 8.41 6.05 -12.77
N VAL A 150 8.24 4.79 -12.39
CA VAL A 150 7.81 3.68 -13.26
C VAL A 150 6.58 3.02 -12.63
N ILE A 151 5.50 2.96 -13.38
CA ILE A 151 4.25 2.33 -12.96
C ILE A 151 3.98 1.14 -13.88
N MET A 152 3.94 -0.04 -13.30
CA MET A 152 3.59 -1.29 -13.99
C MET A 152 2.22 -1.76 -13.47
N ALA A 153 1.50 -2.51 -14.28
CA ALA A 153 0.21 -3.05 -13.89
C ALA A 153 0.08 -4.52 -14.30
N GLU A 154 -0.55 -5.31 -13.44
CA GLU A 154 -0.95 -6.67 -13.78
C GLU A 154 -2.05 -6.62 -14.86
N PRO A 155 -1.94 -7.39 -15.94
CA PRO A 155 -2.98 -7.41 -16.97
C PRO A 155 -4.34 -7.82 -16.40
N GLY A 156 -5.37 -7.00 -16.67
CA GLY A 156 -6.73 -7.24 -16.20
C GLY A 156 -7.02 -6.84 -14.75
N ALA A 157 -6.05 -6.30 -14.02
CA ALA A 157 -6.27 -5.79 -12.67
C ALA A 157 -7.26 -4.60 -12.64
N LEU A 158 -8.13 -4.58 -11.65
CA LEU A 158 -9.00 -3.43 -11.39
C LEU A 158 -8.18 -2.29 -10.80
N ILE A 159 -7.91 -1.28 -11.61
CA ILE A 159 -7.17 -0.08 -11.21
C ILE A 159 -8.04 1.14 -11.43
N GLY A 160 -8.21 1.96 -10.40
CA GLY A 160 -9.01 3.17 -10.50
C GLY A 160 -9.28 3.80 -9.14
N PHE A 161 -9.83 5.02 -9.12
CA PHE A 161 -10.18 5.64 -7.84
C PHE A 161 -11.42 4.98 -7.23
N ALA A 162 -12.53 4.92 -7.98
CA ALA A 162 -13.76 4.27 -7.54
C ALA A 162 -13.97 2.96 -8.30
N GLY A 163 -14.19 1.86 -7.57
CA GLY A 163 -14.56 0.59 -8.17
C GLY A 163 -15.97 0.63 -8.80
N PRO A 164 -16.28 -0.31 -9.73
CA PRO A 164 -17.56 -0.34 -10.46
C PRO A 164 -18.79 -0.36 -9.55
N ARG A 165 -18.68 -1.02 -8.39
CA ARG A 165 -19.75 -1.08 -7.39
C ARG A 165 -20.06 0.31 -6.80
N VAL A 166 -19.03 1.07 -6.45
CA VAL A 166 -19.18 2.41 -5.87
C VAL A 166 -19.79 3.34 -6.91
N ILE A 167 -19.30 3.32 -8.14
CA ILE A 167 -19.83 4.13 -9.24
C ILE A 167 -21.31 3.82 -9.47
N LYS A 168 -21.67 2.54 -9.53
CA LYS A 168 -23.08 2.13 -9.71
C LYS A 168 -23.97 2.61 -8.56
N GLN A 169 -23.49 2.53 -7.31
CA GLN A 169 -24.27 2.94 -6.14
C GLN A 169 -24.40 4.46 -6.03
N THR A 170 -23.38 5.22 -6.46
CA THR A 170 -23.35 6.67 -6.32
C THR A 170 -24.00 7.39 -7.50
N LEU A 171 -23.70 6.96 -8.72
CA LEU A 171 -24.17 7.63 -9.95
C LEU A 171 -25.34 6.91 -10.62
N GLY A 172 -25.72 5.70 -10.18
CA GLY A 172 -26.76 4.89 -10.81
C GLY A 172 -26.39 4.36 -12.20
N GLN A 173 -25.12 4.52 -12.62
CA GLN A 173 -24.62 4.17 -13.96
C GLN A 173 -23.79 2.90 -13.92
N ARG A 174 -23.87 2.13 -15.00
CA ARG A 174 -22.92 1.03 -15.29
C ARG A 174 -21.79 1.58 -16.15
N LEU A 175 -20.56 1.21 -15.77
CA LEU A 175 -19.41 1.47 -16.63
C LEU A 175 -19.47 0.60 -17.89
N PRO A 176 -19.00 1.12 -19.05
CA PRO A 176 -18.78 0.28 -20.22
C PRO A 176 -17.81 -0.87 -19.93
N ASP A 177 -17.98 -1.98 -20.64
CA ASP A 177 -17.05 -3.10 -20.52
C ASP A 177 -15.63 -2.66 -20.93
N GLY A 178 -14.63 -3.04 -20.12
CA GLY A 178 -13.23 -2.68 -20.36
C GLY A 178 -12.86 -1.22 -20.01
N PHE A 179 -13.72 -0.48 -19.32
CA PHE A 179 -13.44 0.90 -18.92
C PHE A 179 -12.34 1.00 -17.83
N GLN A 180 -12.26 0.02 -16.95
CA GLN A 180 -11.26 -0.08 -15.89
C GLN A 180 -10.37 -1.30 -16.08
#